data_0610372e92ced50b447007e736ea6180
#
_entry.id   0610372e92ced50b447007e736ea6180
#
_cell.length_a   1.000
_cell.length_b   1.000
_cell.length_c   1.000
_cell.angle_alpha   90.00
_cell.angle_beta   90.00
_cell.angle_gamma   90.00
#
_symmetry.space_group_name_H-M   'P 1'
#
loop_
_entity.id
_entity.type
_entity.pdbx_description
1 polymer ?
#
loop_
_entity_poly.entity_id
_entity_poly.type
_entity_poly.pdbx_seq_one_letter_code
_entity_poly.pdbx_strand_id
1 'polypeptide(L)'
;MAKSKEMTDGAIFPLIFSFTLPLLLGNLLQQTYSLIDAVIVGKFLGINSLASVGASTSVIFLILGFCNGCCAGFGIPVAQKFGARDYVTMRRYVVVGLQLAKAMSIVIAALSGFFCHDILTGMQTPSNIFDEAYDYLFITFIGIPCTFFYNLLASIIRALGDSKTPFWFLLFSTILNVLLDLLCIVVFNWGVAGAAIATVFSQGLSAGLCYLYMSRKYPILRPVTVEDRKFHMDLARVLLSMGVPMGLQFSITAIGSIMLQSANNALGTACVAAFTAAARVKMLFICAFESLGIAMATYCGQNYGAGKPERILRGIKISTLMMITYAAATWVFLMIFSHSMALLFVAASETEILDYTTRFLHVSCCFFPFVGLLCILRYSIQGVGFSNLAMLSGVSEMIARILISLYAVPAFSFWGVCFGDPLAWVAADLFLVPAFVFVYKIIKKRLNYEKVSLSTM
;
A
#
# COMPACT_ATOMS: atom_id res chain seq x y z
N MET A 1 -0.09 31.31 -1.17
CA MET A 1 0.82 30.17 -1.32
C MET A 1 0.51 29.15 -0.23
N ALA A 2 0.04 27.96 -0.58
CA ALA A 2 -0.10 26.90 0.42
C ALA A 2 1.31 26.54 0.91
N LYS A 3 1.58 26.72 2.19
CA LYS A 3 2.85 26.33 2.79
C LYS A 3 2.96 24.81 2.65
N SER A 4 3.91 24.33 1.81
CA SER A 4 4.42 22.97 1.90
C SER A 4 4.84 22.74 3.35
N LYS A 5 4.32 21.68 3.97
CA LYS A 5 4.57 21.47 5.41
C LYS A 5 5.89 20.71 5.56
N GLU A 6 6.99 21.46 5.69
CA GLU A 6 8.30 20.86 5.97
C GLU A 6 8.23 20.03 7.26
N MET A 7 8.60 18.74 7.17
CA MET A 7 8.66 17.85 8.34
C MET A 7 10.02 17.92 9.05
N THR A 8 10.88 18.83 8.60
CA THR A 8 12.24 18.99 9.11
C THR A 8 12.34 19.86 10.36
N ASP A 9 11.28 20.62 10.69
CA ASP A 9 11.23 21.54 11.81
C ASP A 9 9.93 21.39 12.62
N GLY A 10 9.90 21.92 13.84
CA GLY A 10 8.76 21.88 14.75
C GLY A 10 8.64 20.57 15.58
N ALA A 11 7.56 20.47 16.35
CA ALA A 11 7.27 19.33 17.23
C ALA A 11 6.95 18.06 16.40
N ILE A 12 7.61 16.95 16.70
CA ILE A 12 7.57 15.73 15.89
C ILE A 12 6.21 15.06 15.94
N PHE A 13 5.62 14.91 17.14
CA PHE A 13 4.34 14.22 17.31
C PHE A 13 3.21 14.85 16.47
N PRO A 14 2.92 16.18 16.57
CA PRO A 14 1.87 16.79 15.76
C PRO A 14 2.11 16.70 14.26
N LEU A 15 3.40 16.74 13.83
CA LEU A 15 3.75 16.61 12.42
C LEU A 15 3.39 15.23 11.88
N ILE A 16 3.85 14.17 12.56
CA ILE A 16 3.58 12.78 12.13
C ILE A 16 2.08 12.49 12.26
N PHE A 17 1.45 12.83 13.38
CA PHE A 17 0.02 12.58 13.61
C PHE A 17 -0.87 13.26 12.56
N SER A 18 -0.66 14.58 12.33
CA SER A 18 -1.46 15.35 11.37
C SER A 18 -1.25 14.91 9.92
N PHE A 19 -0.12 14.26 9.61
CA PHE A 19 0.14 13.69 8.30
C PHE A 19 -0.44 12.28 8.17
N THR A 20 -0.39 11.47 9.23
CA THR A 20 -0.92 10.10 9.28
C THR A 20 -2.44 10.07 9.18
N LEU A 21 -3.15 11.01 9.82
CA LEU A 21 -4.61 10.98 9.90
C LEU A 21 -5.31 11.02 8.52
N PRO A 22 -4.96 11.91 7.57
CA PRO A 22 -5.55 11.86 6.23
C PRO A 22 -5.18 10.58 5.45
N LEU A 23 -4.00 10.00 5.69
CA LEU A 23 -3.61 8.71 5.08
C LEU A 23 -4.46 7.56 5.61
N LEU A 24 -4.69 7.53 6.92
CA LEU A 24 -5.58 6.54 7.55
C LEU A 24 -7.00 6.65 7.00
N LEU A 25 -7.56 7.85 6.94
CA LEU A 25 -8.89 8.07 6.37
C LEU A 25 -8.95 7.65 4.90
N GLY A 26 -7.88 7.90 4.13
CA GLY A 26 -7.77 7.46 2.74
C GLY A 26 -7.74 5.94 2.61
N ASN A 27 -6.95 5.24 3.42
CA ASN A 27 -6.88 3.78 3.41
C ASN A 27 -8.21 3.15 3.84
N LEU A 28 -8.88 3.69 4.88
CA LEU A 28 -10.21 3.23 5.30
C LEU A 28 -11.26 3.47 4.21
N LEU A 29 -11.22 4.63 3.55
CA LEU A 29 -12.10 4.94 2.42
C LEU A 29 -11.90 3.94 1.27
N GLN A 30 -10.65 3.58 0.97
CA GLN A 30 -10.33 2.60 -0.07
C GLN A 30 -10.85 1.20 0.27
N GLN A 31 -10.80 0.78 1.54
CA GLN A 31 -11.41 -0.49 1.99
C GLN A 31 -12.94 -0.45 1.87
N THR A 32 -13.56 0.66 2.29
CA THR A 32 -15.01 0.85 2.17
C THR A 32 -15.47 0.87 0.72
N TYR A 33 -14.71 1.53 -0.15
CA TYR A 33 -14.96 1.55 -1.59
C TYR A 33 -14.99 0.13 -2.18
N SER A 34 -13.98 -0.69 -1.90
CA SER A 34 -13.93 -2.08 -2.40
C SER A 34 -15.12 -2.92 -1.94
N LEU A 35 -15.65 -2.65 -0.74
CA LEU A 35 -16.88 -3.31 -0.25
C LEU A 35 -18.12 -2.82 -1.00
N ILE A 36 -18.25 -1.52 -1.23
CA ILE A 36 -19.40 -0.92 -1.95
C ILE A 36 -19.46 -1.46 -3.37
N ASP A 37 -18.32 -1.48 -4.08
CA ASP A 37 -18.22 -2.02 -5.44
C ASP A 37 -18.67 -3.49 -5.49
N ALA A 38 -18.18 -4.33 -4.58
CA ALA A 38 -18.61 -5.73 -4.49
C ALA A 38 -20.13 -5.87 -4.20
N VAL A 39 -20.70 -4.99 -3.35
CA VAL A 39 -22.14 -4.98 -3.06
C VAL A 39 -22.96 -4.57 -4.28
N ILE A 40 -22.51 -3.56 -5.04
CA ILE A 40 -23.19 -3.12 -6.26
C ILE A 40 -23.18 -4.26 -7.29
N VAL A 41 -22.02 -4.84 -7.57
CA VAL A 41 -21.90 -5.98 -8.50
C VAL A 41 -22.77 -7.16 -8.06
N GLY A 42 -22.66 -7.57 -6.79
CA GLY A 42 -23.42 -8.72 -6.29
C GLY A 42 -24.94 -8.52 -6.30
N LYS A 43 -25.40 -7.28 -5.97
CA LYS A 43 -26.85 -6.99 -5.90
C LYS A 43 -27.50 -6.83 -7.28
N PHE A 44 -26.81 -6.20 -8.23
CA PHE A 44 -27.40 -5.86 -9.52
C PHE A 44 -27.07 -6.86 -10.63
N LEU A 45 -25.90 -7.54 -10.57
CA LEU A 45 -25.47 -8.50 -11.57
C LEU A 45 -25.55 -9.96 -11.12
N GLY A 46 -25.63 -10.19 -9.80
CA GLY A 46 -25.79 -11.52 -9.23
C GLY A 46 -24.48 -12.19 -8.79
N ILE A 47 -24.61 -13.45 -8.33
CA ILE A 47 -23.53 -14.19 -7.67
C ILE A 47 -22.39 -14.55 -8.63
N ASN A 48 -22.70 -14.90 -9.89
CA ASN A 48 -21.69 -15.27 -10.87
C ASN A 48 -20.77 -14.08 -11.20
N SER A 49 -21.34 -12.90 -11.42
CA SER A 49 -20.59 -11.68 -11.69
C SER A 49 -19.75 -11.24 -10.46
N LEU A 50 -20.26 -11.44 -9.24
CA LEU A 50 -19.47 -11.23 -8.03
C LEU A 50 -18.31 -12.22 -7.94
N ALA A 51 -18.52 -13.47 -8.32
CA ALA A 51 -17.49 -14.50 -8.36
C ALA A 51 -16.41 -14.19 -9.41
N SER A 52 -16.78 -13.63 -10.58
CA SER A 52 -15.83 -13.24 -11.64
C SER A 52 -14.91 -12.11 -11.18
N VAL A 53 -15.43 -11.08 -10.50
CA VAL A 53 -14.65 -10.00 -9.88
C VAL A 53 -13.77 -10.57 -8.76
N GLY A 54 -14.32 -11.45 -7.92
CA GLY A 54 -13.58 -12.11 -6.84
C GLY A 54 -12.39 -12.92 -7.34
N ALA A 55 -12.55 -13.70 -8.39
CA ALA A 55 -11.46 -14.48 -9.01
C ALA A 55 -10.33 -13.57 -9.52
N SER A 56 -10.66 -12.40 -10.04
CA SER A 56 -9.68 -11.42 -10.54
C SER A 56 -8.89 -10.69 -9.46
N THR A 57 -9.39 -10.65 -8.22
CA THR A 57 -8.86 -9.81 -7.14
C THR A 57 -7.39 -10.11 -6.81
N SER A 58 -6.98 -11.37 -6.77
CA SER A 58 -5.60 -11.76 -6.42
C SER A 58 -4.59 -11.26 -7.44
N VAL A 59 -4.91 -11.34 -8.73
CA VAL A 59 -4.04 -10.85 -9.81
C VAL A 59 -3.98 -9.33 -9.82
N ILE A 60 -5.12 -8.68 -9.63
CA ILE A 60 -5.19 -7.23 -9.50
C ILE A 60 -4.31 -6.76 -8.34
N PHE A 61 -4.41 -7.41 -7.17
CA PHE A 61 -3.59 -7.07 -6.02
C PHE A 61 -2.09 -7.23 -6.30
N LEU A 62 -1.70 -8.31 -6.99
CA LEU A 62 -0.31 -8.56 -7.37
C LEU A 62 0.24 -7.45 -8.29
N ILE A 63 -0.48 -7.11 -9.36
CA ILE A 63 -0.01 -6.16 -10.39
C ILE A 63 -0.17 -4.72 -9.91
N LEU A 64 -1.32 -4.33 -9.38
CA LEU A 64 -1.54 -2.97 -8.88
C LEU A 64 -0.76 -2.71 -7.58
N GLY A 65 -0.54 -3.74 -6.74
CA GLY A 65 0.35 -3.65 -5.59
C GLY A 65 1.79 -3.32 -6.01
N PHE A 66 2.31 -3.99 -7.05
CA PHE A 66 3.60 -3.65 -7.64
C PHE A 66 3.63 -2.20 -8.14
N CYS A 67 2.61 -1.77 -8.89
CA CYS A 67 2.52 -0.39 -9.40
C CYS A 67 2.49 0.64 -8.25
N ASN A 68 1.71 0.39 -7.20
CA ASN A 68 1.62 1.26 -6.03
C ASN A 68 2.96 1.36 -5.28
N GLY A 69 3.65 0.24 -5.10
CA GLY A 69 4.98 0.19 -4.51
C GLY A 69 6.01 0.99 -5.32
N CYS A 70 6.00 0.84 -6.66
CA CYS A 70 6.86 1.63 -7.54
C CYS A 70 6.60 3.14 -7.40
N CYS A 71 5.33 3.55 -7.40
CA CYS A 71 4.94 4.95 -7.23
C CYS A 71 5.39 5.52 -5.87
N ALA A 72 5.22 4.75 -4.79
CA ALA A 72 5.68 5.13 -3.46
C ALA A 72 7.20 5.30 -3.42
N GLY A 73 7.95 4.39 -4.05
CA GLY A 73 9.40 4.45 -4.16
C GLY A 73 9.89 5.66 -4.97
N PHE A 74 9.20 6.04 -6.03
CA PHE A 74 9.52 7.24 -6.81
C PHE A 74 9.32 8.55 -6.01
N GLY A 75 8.47 8.54 -5.00
CA GLY A 75 8.30 9.67 -4.08
C GLY A 75 9.48 9.88 -3.12
N ILE A 76 10.29 8.86 -2.85
CA ILE A 76 11.37 8.94 -1.86
C ILE A 76 12.47 9.94 -2.25
N PRO A 77 13.07 9.88 -3.46
CA PRO A 77 14.07 10.87 -3.88
C PRO A 77 13.51 12.29 -3.93
N VAL A 78 12.23 12.45 -4.26
CA VAL A 78 11.55 13.75 -4.23
C VAL A 78 11.47 14.29 -2.81
N ALA A 79 11.10 13.45 -1.82
CA ALA A 79 11.06 13.84 -0.41
C ALA A 79 12.45 14.20 0.14
N GLN A 80 13.48 13.44 -0.23
CA GLN A 80 14.86 13.68 0.15
C GLN A 80 15.37 15.03 -0.39
N LYS A 81 15.13 15.30 -1.69
CA LYS A 81 15.54 16.55 -2.32
C LYS A 81 14.74 17.74 -1.83
N PHE A 82 13.46 17.55 -1.52
CA PHE A 82 12.66 18.57 -0.86
C PHE A 82 13.22 18.93 0.53
N GLY A 83 13.57 17.93 1.34
CA GLY A 83 14.19 18.14 2.65
C GLY A 83 15.57 18.82 2.56
N ALA A 84 16.36 18.51 1.52
CA ALA A 84 17.64 19.15 1.23
C ALA A 84 17.50 20.57 0.66
N ARG A 85 16.28 21.02 0.34
CA ARG A 85 15.99 22.28 -0.38
C ARG A 85 16.64 22.36 -1.78
N ASP A 86 17.01 21.20 -2.35
CA ASP A 86 17.52 21.07 -3.71
C ASP A 86 16.36 20.97 -4.71
N TYR A 87 15.72 22.09 -4.95
CA TYR A 87 14.53 22.14 -5.79
C TYR A 87 14.80 21.91 -7.29
N VAL A 88 16.03 22.12 -7.74
CA VAL A 88 16.43 21.87 -9.14
C VAL A 88 16.44 20.36 -9.40
N THR A 89 17.18 19.60 -8.60
CA THR A 89 17.22 18.14 -8.75
C THR A 89 15.85 17.51 -8.43
N MET A 90 15.11 18.07 -7.47
CA MET A 90 13.75 17.62 -7.16
C MET A 90 12.82 17.70 -8.39
N ARG A 91 12.80 18.81 -9.13
CA ARG A 91 12.01 18.96 -10.36
C ARG A 91 12.39 17.92 -11.41
N ARG A 92 13.68 17.69 -11.60
CA ARG A 92 14.18 16.66 -12.52
C ARG A 92 13.71 15.26 -12.13
N TYR A 93 13.74 14.91 -10.82
CA TYR A 93 13.17 13.65 -10.35
C TYR A 93 11.68 13.53 -10.64
N VAL A 94 10.90 14.61 -10.48
CA VAL A 94 9.48 14.61 -10.82
C VAL A 94 9.26 14.37 -12.31
N VAL A 95 9.99 15.07 -13.18
CA VAL A 95 9.84 14.93 -14.65
C VAL A 95 10.26 13.51 -15.09
N VAL A 96 11.42 13.04 -14.66
CA VAL A 96 11.89 11.68 -14.99
C VAL A 96 10.93 10.61 -14.42
N GLY A 97 10.41 10.83 -13.21
CA GLY A 97 9.41 9.94 -12.60
C GLY A 97 8.12 9.85 -13.42
N LEU A 98 7.62 10.97 -13.95
CA LEU A 98 6.45 10.99 -14.83
C LEU A 98 6.73 10.28 -16.19
N GLN A 99 7.92 10.44 -16.74
CA GLN A 99 8.34 9.76 -17.97
C GLN A 99 8.48 8.24 -17.75
N LEU A 100 9.11 7.83 -16.65
CA LEU A 100 9.20 6.41 -16.27
C LEU A 100 7.83 5.79 -16.00
N ALA A 101 6.96 6.52 -15.28
CA ALA A 101 5.61 6.05 -14.99
C ALA A 101 4.82 5.80 -16.28
N LYS A 102 4.93 6.72 -17.28
CA LYS A 102 4.32 6.52 -18.58
C LYS A 102 4.85 5.28 -19.28
N ALA A 103 6.17 5.10 -19.34
CA ALA A 103 6.77 3.95 -19.99
C ALA A 103 6.41 2.63 -19.27
N MET A 104 6.61 2.57 -17.94
CA MET A 104 6.35 1.37 -17.15
C MET A 104 4.87 0.98 -17.16
N SER A 105 3.97 1.95 -16.99
CA SER A 105 2.53 1.64 -16.98
C SER A 105 2.02 1.11 -18.32
N ILE A 106 2.53 1.65 -19.44
CA ILE A 106 2.19 1.14 -20.78
C ILE A 106 2.73 -0.28 -20.97
N VAL A 107 3.98 -0.54 -20.57
CA VAL A 107 4.58 -1.88 -20.69
C VAL A 107 3.83 -2.89 -19.83
N ILE A 108 3.53 -2.54 -18.57
CA ILE A 108 2.78 -3.43 -17.66
C ILE A 108 1.37 -3.67 -18.21
N ALA A 109 0.67 -2.63 -18.66
CA ALA A 109 -0.66 -2.77 -19.24
C ALA A 109 -0.67 -3.66 -20.50
N ALA A 110 0.31 -3.48 -21.39
CA ALA A 110 0.43 -4.27 -22.60
C ALA A 110 0.74 -5.74 -22.29
N LEU A 111 1.70 -6.01 -21.40
CA LEU A 111 2.04 -7.37 -20.99
C LEU A 111 0.89 -8.06 -20.26
N SER A 112 0.27 -7.38 -19.27
CA SER A 112 -0.86 -7.95 -18.52
C SER A 112 -2.06 -8.18 -19.43
N GLY A 113 -2.37 -7.24 -20.33
CA GLY A 113 -3.46 -7.39 -21.30
C GLY A 113 -3.21 -8.52 -22.30
N PHE A 114 -1.99 -8.65 -22.79
CA PHE A 114 -1.61 -9.74 -23.72
C PHE A 114 -1.73 -11.11 -23.06
N PHE A 115 -1.27 -11.27 -21.83
CA PHE A 115 -1.32 -12.52 -21.08
C PHE A 115 -2.61 -12.70 -20.25
N CYS A 116 -3.61 -11.83 -20.39
CA CYS A 116 -4.83 -11.86 -19.57
C CYS A 116 -5.56 -13.21 -19.63
N HIS A 117 -5.71 -13.77 -20.85
CA HIS A 117 -6.32 -15.08 -21.06
C HIS A 117 -5.52 -16.21 -20.41
N ASP A 118 -4.20 -16.19 -20.58
CA ASP A 118 -3.31 -17.23 -20.04
C ASP A 118 -3.27 -17.18 -18.51
N ILE A 119 -3.31 -15.99 -17.93
CA ILE A 119 -3.41 -15.79 -16.46
C ILE A 119 -4.68 -16.45 -15.92
N LEU A 120 -5.85 -16.15 -16.49
CA LEU A 120 -7.12 -16.72 -16.06
C LEU A 120 -7.18 -18.25 -16.25
N THR A 121 -6.64 -18.73 -17.34
CA THR A 121 -6.53 -20.18 -17.62
C THR A 121 -5.60 -20.86 -16.60
N GLY A 122 -4.45 -20.27 -16.32
CA GLY A 122 -3.50 -20.74 -15.31
C GLY A 122 -4.06 -20.75 -13.89
N MET A 123 -5.01 -19.84 -13.60
CA MET A 123 -5.77 -19.81 -12.33
C MET A 123 -6.90 -20.82 -12.27
N GLN A 124 -7.13 -21.60 -13.34
CA GLN A 124 -8.26 -22.55 -13.45
C GLN A 124 -9.62 -21.88 -13.20
N THR A 125 -9.80 -20.68 -13.74
CA THR A 125 -11.07 -19.95 -13.62
C THR A 125 -12.20 -20.75 -14.26
N PRO A 126 -13.33 -21.01 -13.56
CA PRO A 126 -14.45 -21.77 -14.09
C PRO A 126 -15.01 -21.13 -15.37
N SER A 127 -15.40 -21.97 -16.35
CA SER A 127 -15.88 -21.52 -17.66
C SER A 127 -17.14 -20.66 -17.61
N ASN A 128 -17.98 -20.85 -16.59
CA ASN A 128 -19.23 -20.10 -16.42
C ASN A 128 -19.03 -18.63 -15.99
N ILE A 129 -17.82 -18.27 -15.52
CA ILE A 129 -17.48 -16.90 -15.10
C ILE A 129 -16.27 -16.35 -15.86
N PHE A 130 -15.69 -17.14 -16.79
CA PHE A 130 -14.44 -16.81 -17.46
C PHE A 130 -14.54 -15.53 -18.30
N ASP A 131 -15.58 -15.39 -19.11
CA ASP A 131 -15.76 -14.25 -20.01
C ASP A 131 -15.91 -12.94 -19.23
N GLU A 132 -16.74 -12.93 -18.18
CA GLU A 132 -16.92 -11.77 -17.32
C GLU A 132 -15.62 -11.43 -16.56
N ALA A 133 -14.89 -12.43 -16.06
CA ALA A 133 -13.61 -12.23 -15.40
C ALA A 133 -12.55 -11.68 -16.36
N TYR A 134 -12.56 -12.14 -17.62
CA TYR A 134 -11.69 -11.65 -18.68
C TYR A 134 -11.97 -10.17 -18.99
N ASP A 135 -13.22 -9.81 -19.23
CA ASP A 135 -13.62 -8.44 -19.53
C ASP A 135 -13.22 -7.49 -18.40
N TYR A 136 -13.52 -7.85 -17.15
CA TYR A 136 -13.18 -7.05 -15.98
C TYR A 136 -11.67 -6.86 -15.83
N LEU A 137 -10.92 -7.95 -15.95
CA LEU A 137 -9.47 -7.95 -15.76
C LEU A 137 -8.76 -7.21 -16.90
N PHE A 138 -9.18 -7.45 -18.14
CA PHE A 138 -8.61 -6.81 -19.33
C PHE A 138 -8.80 -5.29 -19.31
N ILE A 139 -10.01 -4.81 -18.98
CA ILE A 139 -10.29 -3.38 -18.84
C ILE A 139 -9.46 -2.77 -17.72
N THR A 140 -9.36 -3.46 -16.58
CA THR A 140 -8.54 -3.03 -15.45
C THR A 140 -7.06 -2.92 -15.85
N PHE A 141 -6.54 -3.86 -16.63
CA PHE A 141 -5.16 -3.83 -17.11
C PHE A 141 -4.90 -2.68 -18.11
N ILE A 142 -5.81 -2.42 -19.02
CA ILE A 142 -5.73 -1.23 -19.90
C ILE A 142 -5.77 0.06 -19.07
N GLY A 143 -6.47 0.06 -17.94
CA GLY A 143 -6.57 1.15 -17.00
C GLY A 143 -5.33 1.39 -16.12
N ILE A 144 -4.33 0.48 -16.11
CA ILE A 144 -3.11 0.63 -15.30
C ILE A 144 -2.44 2.01 -15.46
N PRO A 145 -2.31 2.62 -16.64
CA PRO A 145 -1.74 3.94 -16.78
C PRO A 145 -2.46 5.02 -15.93
N CYS A 146 -3.78 4.99 -15.88
CA CYS A 146 -4.57 5.93 -15.07
C CYS A 146 -4.29 5.77 -13.57
N THR A 147 -4.31 4.53 -13.10
CA THR A 147 -4.02 4.17 -11.70
C THR A 147 -2.59 4.51 -11.32
N PHE A 148 -1.63 4.16 -12.16
CA PHE A 148 -0.21 4.45 -11.93
C PHE A 148 0.05 5.95 -11.83
N PHE A 149 -0.54 6.72 -12.76
CA PHE A 149 -0.36 8.17 -12.81
C PHE A 149 -0.96 8.85 -11.58
N TYR A 150 -2.18 8.45 -11.17
CA TYR A 150 -2.80 8.94 -9.94
C TYR A 150 -1.93 8.66 -8.70
N ASN A 151 -1.47 7.43 -8.53
CA ASN A 151 -0.67 7.03 -7.38
C ASN A 151 0.70 7.74 -7.34
N LEU A 152 1.34 7.95 -8.50
CA LEU A 152 2.58 8.70 -8.58
C LEU A 152 2.38 10.16 -8.18
N LEU A 153 1.35 10.84 -8.71
CA LEU A 153 1.05 12.23 -8.35
C LEU A 153 0.74 12.37 -6.86
N ALA A 154 -0.05 11.45 -6.32
CA ALA A 154 -0.34 11.39 -4.89
C ALA A 154 0.95 11.19 -4.06
N SER A 155 1.87 10.34 -4.52
CA SER A 155 3.16 10.10 -3.87
C SER A 155 4.07 11.34 -3.90
N ILE A 156 4.13 12.06 -5.03
CA ILE A 156 4.88 13.31 -5.16
C ILE A 156 4.31 14.39 -4.21
N ILE A 157 2.99 14.55 -4.15
CA ILE A 157 2.37 15.53 -3.26
C ILE A 157 2.64 15.18 -1.78
N ARG A 158 2.55 13.88 -1.42
CA ARG A 158 2.94 13.42 -0.07
C ARG A 158 4.41 13.70 0.24
N ALA A 159 5.31 13.55 -0.73
CA ALA A 159 6.72 13.85 -0.57
C ALA A 159 6.99 15.31 -0.18
N LEU A 160 6.10 16.25 -0.54
CA LEU A 160 6.13 17.66 -0.12
C LEU A 160 5.49 17.93 1.24
N GLY A 161 5.07 16.90 1.97
CA GLY A 161 4.43 17.01 3.28
C GLY A 161 2.93 17.29 3.25
N ASP A 162 2.26 17.11 2.11
CA ASP A 162 0.80 17.26 1.98
C ASP A 162 0.12 15.90 1.79
N SER A 163 -0.47 15.36 2.86
CA SER A 163 -1.29 14.14 2.83
C SER A 163 -2.78 14.43 2.64
N LYS A 164 -3.23 15.68 2.85
CA LYS A 164 -4.65 16.06 2.76
C LYS A 164 -5.13 16.11 1.32
N THR A 165 -4.32 16.68 0.45
CA THR A 165 -4.69 16.84 -0.97
C THR A 165 -4.94 15.50 -1.67
N PRO A 166 -4.06 14.47 -1.58
CA PRO A 166 -4.36 13.14 -2.13
C PRO A 166 -5.62 12.50 -1.54
N PHE A 167 -5.90 12.71 -0.26
CA PHE A 167 -7.13 12.21 0.37
C PHE A 167 -8.40 12.80 -0.29
N TRP A 168 -8.44 14.12 -0.53
CA TRP A 168 -9.59 14.74 -1.18
C TRP A 168 -9.81 14.26 -2.61
N PHE A 169 -8.73 14.03 -3.37
CA PHE A 169 -8.84 13.44 -4.71
C PHE A 169 -9.29 11.98 -4.67
N LEU A 170 -8.85 11.22 -3.67
CA LEU A 170 -9.33 9.86 -3.47
C LEU A 170 -10.83 9.84 -3.13
N LEU A 171 -11.27 10.71 -2.22
CA LEU A 171 -12.69 10.85 -1.87
C LEU A 171 -13.54 11.21 -3.09
N PHE A 172 -13.09 12.18 -3.89
CA PHE A 172 -13.75 12.54 -5.14
C PHE A 172 -13.82 11.35 -6.11
N SER A 173 -12.70 10.65 -6.31
CA SER A 173 -12.63 9.45 -7.16
C SER A 173 -13.61 8.37 -6.70
N THR A 174 -13.68 8.13 -5.39
CA THR A 174 -14.57 7.12 -4.81
C THR A 174 -16.05 7.45 -5.04
N ILE A 175 -16.46 8.69 -4.77
CA ILE A 175 -17.84 9.13 -4.99
C ILE A 175 -18.20 9.04 -6.46
N LEU A 176 -17.33 9.55 -7.34
CA LEU A 176 -17.54 9.49 -8.78
C LEU A 176 -17.64 8.05 -9.27
N ASN A 177 -16.78 7.16 -8.78
CA ASN A 177 -16.81 5.76 -9.18
C ASN A 177 -18.13 5.08 -8.78
N VAL A 178 -18.61 5.24 -7.54
CA VAL A 178 -19.91 4.67 -7.11
C VAL A 178 -21.05 5.17 -7.99
N LEU A 179 -21.06 6.45 -8.37
CA LEU A 179 -22.07 7.01 -9.27
C LEU A 179 -21.96 6.41 -10.68
N LEU A 180 -20.74 6.23 -11.18
CA LEU A 180 -20.50 5.64 -12.49
C LEU A 180 -20.80 4.13 -12.50
N ASP A 181 -20.51 3.40 -11.42
CA ASP A 181 -20.89 1.99 -11.29
C ASP A 181 -22.40 1.81 -11.43
N LEU A 182 -23.18 2.61 -10.69
CA LEU A 182 -24.63 2.59 -10.80
C LEU A 182 -25.10 2.98 -12.21
N LEU A 183 -24.49 3.98 -12.83
CA LEU A 183 -24.84 4.40 -14.19
C LEU A 183 -24.50 3.32 -15.22
N CYS A 184 -23.29 2.76 -15.20
CA CYS A 184 -22.84 1.77 -16.17
C CYS A 184 -23.55 0.41 -15.99
N ILE A 185 -23.77 0.00 -14.74
CA ILE A 185 -24.38 -1.31 -14.45
C ILE A 185 -25.90 -1.24 -14.58
N VAL A 186 -26.56 -0.24 -13.95
CA VAL A 186 -28.02 -0.23 -13.84
C VAL A 186 -28.69 0.45 -15.04
N VAL A 187 -28.11 1.56 -15.53
CA VAL A 187 -28.72 2.33 -16.63
C VAL A 187 -28.27 1.81 -17.99
N PHE A 188 -26.95 1.61 -18.18
CA PHE A 188 -26.41 1.18 -19.46
C PHE A 188 -26.36 -0.33 -19.64
N ASN A 189 -26.55 -1.12 -18.56
CA ASN A 189 -26.51 -2.58 -18.59
C ASN A 189 -25.18 -3.16 -19.16
N TRP A 190 -24.03 -2.51 -18.85
CA TRP A 190 -22.71 -2.94 -19.32
C TRP A 190 -22.11 -4.10 -18.49
N GLY A 191 -22.88 -4.67 -17.56
CA GLY A 191 -22.42 -5.78 -16.74
C GLY A 191 -21.17 -5.48 -15.93
N VAL A 192 -20.34 -6.49 -15.74
CA VAL A 192 -19.08 -6.40 -14.96
C VAL A 192 -18.05 -5.47 -15.64
N ALA A 193 -18.04 -5.42 -16.98
CA ALA A 193 -17.23 -4.48 -17.74
C ALA A 193 -17.52 -3.02 -17.36
N GLY A 194 -18.79 -2.70 -17.06
CA GLY A 194 -19.22 -1.39 -16.60
C GLY A 194 -18.53 -0.94 -15.30
N ALA A 195 -18.40 -1.85 -14.33
CA ALA A 195 -17.69 -1.58 -13.08
C ALA A 195 -16.18 -1.29 -13.33
N ALA A 196 -15.53 -2.08 -14.18
CA ALA A 196 -14.13 -1.84 -14.53
C ALA A 196 -13.93 -0.50 -15.23
N ILE A 197 -14.79 -0.14 -16.19
CA ILE A 197 -14.77 1.14 -16.90
C ILE A 197 -14.97 2.31 -15.94
N ALA A 198 -15.95 2.22 -15.03
CA ALA A 198 -16.21 3.23 -14.02
C ALA A 198 -14.99 3.49 -13.12
N THR A 199 -14.32 2.42 -12.70
CA THR A 199 -13.08 2.48 -11.90
C THR A 199 -11.95 3.17 -12.68
N VAL A 200 -11.68 2.75 -13.91
CA VAL A 200 -10.61 3.32 -14.74
C VAL A 200 -10.88 4.79 -15.05
N PHE A 201 -12.12 5.13 -15.41
CA PHE A 201 -12.50 6.51 -15.73
C PHE A 201 -12.39 7.44 -14.52
N SER A 202 -12.91 7.02 -13.35
CA SER A 202 -12.84 7.83 -12.12
C SER A 202 -11.40 8.08 -11.68
N GLN A 203 -10.53 7.07 -11.80
CA GLN A 203 -9.10 7.23 -11.50
C GLN A 203 -8.39 8.10 -12.52
N GLY A 204 -8.68 7.94 -13.81
CA GLY A 204 -8.12 8.77 -14.88
C GLY A 204 -8.48 10.25 -14.74
N LEU A 205 -9.76 10.54 -14.46
CA LEU A 205 -10.23 11.90 -14.21
C LEU A 205 -9.57 12.50 -12.96
N SER A 206 -9.49 11.70 -11.87
CA SER A 206 -8.83 12.14 -10.63
C SER A 206 -7.35 12.38 -10.83
N ALA A 207 -6.66 11.57 -11.63
CA ALA A 207 -5.26 11.79 -12.02
C ALA A 207 -5.09 13.10 -12.79
N GLY A 208 -5.95 13.38 -13.76
CA GLY A 208 -5.95 14.62 -14.51
C GLY A 208 -6.17 15.86 -13.63
N LEU A 209 -7.17 15.81 -12.76
CA LEU A 209 -7.46 16.89 -11.82
C LEU A 209 -6.32 17.08 -10.79
N CYS A 210 -5.75 15.99 -10.29
CA CYS A 210 -4.60 16.01 -9.38
C CYS A 210 -3.38 16.65 -10.06
N TYR A 211 -3.11 16.33 -11.33
CA TYR A 211 -2.04 16.95 -12.11
C TYR A 211 -2.26 18.45 -12.30
N LEU A 212 -3.45 18.86 -12.69
CA LEU A 212 -3.81 20.28 -12.86
C LEU A 212 -3.68 21.03 -11.52
N TYR A 213 -4.13 20.45 -10.44
CA TYR A 213 -4.00 21.02 -9.12
C TYR A 213 -2.52 21.16 -8.71
N MET A 214 -1.75 20.07 -8.85
CA MET A 214 -0.33 20.04 -8.54
C MET A 214 0.43 21.11 -9.32
N SER A 215 0.16 21.20 -10.63
CA SER A 215 0.82 22.17 -11.51
C SER A 215 0.49 23.63 -11.17
N ARG A 216 -0.70 23.89 -10.61
CA ARG A 216 -1.11 25.25 -10.19
C ARG A 216 -0.62 25.61 -8.80
N LYS A 217 -0.80 24.70 -7.84
CA LYS A 217 -0.54 24.94 -6.41
C LYS A 217 0.94 24.86 -6.02
N TYR A 218 1.71 24.01 -6.72
CA TYR A 218 3.13 23.79 -6.43
C TYR A 218 4.04 24.25 -7.58
N PRO A 219 4.21 25.58 -7.80
CA PRO A 219 5.09 26.09 -8.86
C PRO A 219 6.52 25.58 -8.74
N ILE A 220 6.94 25.20 -7.52
CA ILE A 220 8.24 24.63 -7.21
C ILE A 220 8.54 23.32 -7.97
N LEU A 221 7.50 22.59 -8.40
CA LEU A 221 7.62 21.35 -9.17
C LEU A 221 7.67 21.57 -10.69
N ARG A 222 7.34 22.77 -11.17
CA ARG A 222 7.33 23.04 -12.60
C ARG A 222 8.76 23.08 -13.16
N PRO A 223 9.03 22.43 -14.30
CA PRO A 223 10.30 22.56 -14.98
C PRO A 223 10.51 24.01 -15.45
N VAL A 224 11.62 24.61 -15.04
CA VAL A 224 11.96 26.02 -15.36
C VAL A 224 12.85 26.08 -16.59
N THR A 225 13.78 25.15 -16.73
CA THR A 225 14.75 25.09 -17.82
C THR A 225 14.47 23.97 -18.80
N VAL A 226 15.05 24.04 -20.01
CA VAL A 226 15.00 22.96 -20.99
C VAL A 226 15.66 21.70 -20.41
N GLU A 227 16.72 21.87 -19.65
CA GLU A 227 17.43 20.77 -18.98
C GLU A 227 16.55 20.02 -17.97
N ASP A 228 15.70 20.74 -17.25
CA ASP A 228 14.76 20.11 -16.31
C ASP A 228 13.72 19.17 -17.01
N ARG A 229 13.54 19.30 -18.33
CA ARG A 229 12.59 18.49 -19.12
C ARG A 229 13.22 17.26 -19.76
N LYS A 230 14.56 17.21 -19.81
CA LYS A 230 15.27 16.08 -20.41
C LYS A 230 15.15 14.83 -19.54
N PHE A 231 15.26 13.69 -20.20
CA PHE A 231 15.39 12.42 -19.49
C PHE A 231 16.83 12.25 -19.01
N HIS A 232 16.99 12.08 -17.72
CA HIS A 232 18.29 11.86 -17.06
C HIS A 232 18.39 10.41 -16.60
N MET A 233 19.23 9.61 -17.26
CA MET A 233 19.40 8.20 -16.97
C MET A 233 19.87 7.94 -15.53
N ASP A 234 20.74 8.80 -14.99
CA ASP A 234 21.23 8.65 -13.62
C ASP A 234 20.11 8.80 -12.59
N LEU A 235 19.21 9.78 -12.78
CA LEU A 235 18.03 9.96 -11.95
C LEU A 235 17.03 8.83 -12.12
N ALA A 236 16.87 8.32 -13.35
CA ALA A 236 16.02 7.17 -13.65
C ALA A 236 16.53 5.92 -12.91
N ARG A 237 17.82 5.66 -12.89
CA ARG A 237 18.41 4.54 -12.14
C ARG A 237 18.12 4.65 -10.64
N VAL A 238 18.22 5.84 -10.07
CA VAL A 238 17.89 6.07 -8.64
C VAL A 238 16.40 5.80 -8.40
N LEU A 239 15.49 6.32 -9.23
CA LEU A 239 14.06 6.08 -9.10
C LEU A 239 13.72 4.59 -9.19
N LEU A 240 14.29 3.88 -10.17
CA LEU A 240 14.08 2.44 -10.34
C LEU A 240 14.65 1.63 -9.17
N SER A 241 15.81 2.00 -8.66
CA SER A 241 16.42 1.32 -7.50
C SER A 241 15.63 1.49 -6.21
N MET A 242 14.76 2.51 -6.12
CA MET A 242 13.83 2.69 -5.01
C MET A 242 12.46 2.06 -5.30
N GLY A 243 11.91 2.31 -6.50
CA GLY A 243 10.57 1.91 -6.86
C GLY A 243 10.41 0.41 -7.08
N VAL A 244 11.30 -0.20 -7.88
CA VAL A 244 11.18 -1.62 -8.22
C VAL A 244 11.25 -2.53 -6.97
N PRO A 245 12.20 -2.35 -6.03
CA PRO A 245 12.19 -3.15 -4.81
C PRO A 245 10.95 -2.95 -3.95
N MET A 246 10.40 -1.73 -3.88
CA MET A 246 9.15 -1.48 -3.16
C MET A 246 7.95 -2.16 -3.84
N GLY A 247 7.90 -2.14 -5.17
CA GLY A 247 6.89 -2.89 -5.93
C GLY A 247 7.00 -4.39 -5.71
N LEU A 248 8.20 -4.95 -5.84
CA LEU A 248 8.46 -6.38 -5.62
C LEU A 248 8.14 -6.81 -4.19
N GLN A 249 8.35 -5.97 -3.19
CA GLN A 249 7.97 -6.25 -1.81
C GLN A 249 6.47 -6.57 -1.68
N PHE A 250 5.58 -5.77 -2.31
CA PHE A 250 4.14 -6.05 -2.30
C PHE A 250 3.83 -7.39 -2.97
N SER A 251 4.46 -7.68 -4.12
CA SER A 251 4.28 -8.96 -4.83
C SER A 251 4.76 -10.16 -4.02
N ILE A 252 5.92 -10.05 -3.38
CA ILE A 252 6.50 -11.10 -2.52
C ILE A 252 5.59 -11.37 -1.31
N THR A 253 5.11 -10.32 -0.66
CA THR A 253 4.19 -10.46 0.48
C THR A 253 2.86 -11.11 0.05
N ALA A 254 2.36 -10.78 -1.16
CA ALA A 254 1.16 -11.39 -1.74
C ALA A 254 1.33 -12.90 -1.95
N ILE A 255 2.48 -13.35 -2.47
CA ILE A 255 2.78 -14.78 -2.66
C ILE A 255 2.69 -15.52 -1.33
N GLY A 256 3.30 -14.99 -0.27
CA GLY A 256 3.21 -15.57 1.07
C GLY A 256 1.77 -15.69 1.58
N SER A 257 0.95 -14.66 1.34
CA SER A 257 -0.46 -14.67 1.74
C SER A 257 -1.29 -15.69 0.95
N ILE A 258 -1.00 -15.88 -0.35
CA ILE A 258 -1.66 -16.90 -1.19
C ILE A 258 -1.32 -18.31 -0.68
N MET A 259 -0.08 -18.57 -0.27
CA MET A 259 0.31 -19.87 0.30
C MET A 259 -0.43 -20.17 1.61
N LEU A 260 -0.54 -19.19 2.49
CA LEU A 260 -1.31 -19.33 3.74
C LEU A 260 -2.81 -19.55 3.47
N GLN A 261 -3.37 -18.82 2.51
CA GLN A 261 -4.76 -19.00 2.09
C GLN A 261 -5.00 -20.39 1.51
N SER A 262 -4.08 -20.89 0.67
CA SER A 262 -4.16 -22.24 0.09
C SER A 262 -4.15 -23.32 1.16
N ALA A 263 -3.28 -23.20 2.17
CA ALA A 263 -3.24 -24.12 3.30
C ALA A 263 -4.53 -24.06 4.15
N ASN A 264 -5.10 -22.86 4.35
CA ASN A 264 -6.38 -22.68 5.02
C ASN A 264 -7.55 -23.32 4.25
N ASN A 265 -7.53 -23.20 2.91
CA ASN A 265 -8.59 -23.79 2.06
C ASN A 265 -8.67 -25.31 2.21
N ALA A 266 -7.56 -25.99 2.49
CA ALA A 266 -7.52 -27.43 2.73
C ALA A 266 -8.19 -27.86 4.05
N LEU A 267 -8.44 -26.94 4.98
CA LEU A 267 -9.09 -27.22 6.27
C LEU A 267 -10.64 -27.24 6.21
N GLY A 268 -11.21 -26.86 5.07
CA GLY A 268 -12.66 -26.87 4.86
C GLY A 268 -13.34 -25.52 4.91
N THR A 269 -14.61 -25.48 4.56
CA THR A 269 -15.39 -24.27 4.30
C THR A 269 -15.55 -23.36 5.51
N ALA A 270 -15.72 -23.93 6.73
CA ALA A 270 -15.85 -23.16 7.96
C ALA A 270 -14.57 -22.36 8.26
N CYS A 271 -13.40 -22.97 8.09
CA CYS A 271 -12.11 -22.30 8.28
C CYS A 271 -11.89 -21.20 7.23
N VAL A 272 -12.28 -21.42 5.97
CA VAL A 272 -12.19 -20.43 4.89
C VAL A 272 -13.08 -19.23 5.17
N ALA A 273 -14.33 -19.47 5.56
CA ALA A 273 -15.27 -18.40 5.89
C ALA A 273 -14.78 -17.58 7.10
N ALA A 274 -14.32 -18.25 8.16
CA ALA A 274 -13.80 -17.60 9.35
C ALA A 274 -12.56 -16.76 9.07
N PHE A 275 -11.59 -17.29 8.33
CA PHE A 275 -10.38 -16.55 7.92
C PHE A 275 -10.74 -15.32 7.09
N THR A 276 -11.66 -15.46 6.14
CA THR A 276 -12.09 -14.35 5.28
C THR A 276 -12.75 -13.24 6.10
N ALA A 277 -13.68 -13.58 6.99
CA ALA A 277 -14.35 -12.64 7.88
C ALA A 277 -13.33 -11.93 8.80
N ALA A 278 -12.46 -12.71 9.45
CA ALA A 278 -11.43 -12.19 10.33
C ALA A 278 -10.42 -11.29 9.61
N ALA A 279 -10.01 -11.65 8.38
CA ALA A 279 -9.11 -10.83 7.56
C ALA A 279 -9.71 -9.46 7.23
N ARG A 280 -11.03 -9.38 6.93
CA ARG A 280 -11.74 -8.12 6.70
C ARG A 280 -11.72 -7.23 7.94
N VAL A 281 -12.05 -7.78 9.11
CA VAL A 281 -12.00 -7.04 10.37
C VAL A 281 -10.57 -6.59 10.69
N LYS A 282 -9.60 -7.50 10.62
CA LYS A 282 -8.17 -7.22 10.87
C LYS A 282 -7.65 -6.07 10.00
N MET A 283 -8.00 -6.02 8.72
CA MET A 283 -7.50 -5.02 7.78
C MET A 283 -7.90 -3.60 8.18
N LEU A 284 -9.08 -3.40 8.78
CA LEU A 284 -9.51 -2.08 9.27
C LEU A 284 -8.53 -1.52 10.32
N PHE A 285 -7.99 -2.38 11.19
CA PHE A 285 -7.03 -1.98 12.22
C PHE A 285 -5.61 -1.85 11.68
N ILE A 286 -5.21 -2.71 10.74
CA ILE A 286 -3.86 -2.66 10.12
C ILE A 286 -3.67 -1.38 9.30
N CYS A 287 -4.70 -0.81 8.69
CA CYS A 287 -4.63 0.45 7.94
C CYS A 287 -3.96 1.59 8.73
N ALA A 288 -4.10 1.63 10.05
CA ALA A 288 -3.47 2.67 10.87
C ALA A 288 -1.94 2.47 10.95
N PHE A 289 -1.46 1.24 11.09
CA PHE A 289 -0.03 0.94 11.11
C PHE A 289 0.62 1.22 9.75
N GLU A 290 -0.02 0.85 8.65
CA GLU A 290 0.45 1.17 7.29
C GLU A 290 0.50 2.67 7.04
N SER A 291 -0.54 3.40 7.47
CA SER A 291 -0.60 4.86 7.32
C SER A 291 0.51 5.56 8.09
N LEU A 292 0.81 5.08 9.31
CA LEU A 292 1.93 5.56 10.11
C LEU A 292 3.27 5.24 9.43
N GLY A 293 3.41 4.04 8.86
CA GLY A 293 4.59 3.65 8.08
C GLY A 293 4.83 4.59 6.89
N ILE A 294 3.80 4.84 6.06
CA ILE A 294 3.89 5.78 4.92
C ILE A 294 4.29 7.19 5.39
N ALA A 295 3.75 7.65 6.52
CA ALA A 295 4.13 8.92 7.11
C ALA A 295 5.61 8.93 7.50
N MET A 296 6.11 7.83 8.05
CA MET A 296 7.52 7.68 8.42
C MET A 296 8.46 7.66 7.21
N ALA A 297 8.04 7.09 6.06
CA ALA A 297 8.84 7.16 4.83
C ALA A 297 9.08 8.62 4.41
N THR A 298 8.03 9.44 4.39
CA THR A 298 8.13 10.86 4.04
C THR A 298 8.94 11.65 5.08
N TYR A 299 8.66 11.42 6.37
CA TYR A 299 9.36 12.07 7.48
C TYR A 299 10.86 11.77 7.47
N CYS A 300 11.23 10.49 7.35
CA CYS A 300 12.62 10.06 7.31
C CYS A 300 13.32 10.56 6.04
N GLY A 301 12.65 10.51 4.88
CA GLY A 301 13.17 11.03 3.61
C GLY A 301 13.52 12.51 3.68
N GLN A 302 12.60 13.35 4.16
CA GLN A 302 12.85 14.79 4.30
C GLN A 302 13.96 15.08 5.32
N ASN A 303 13.95 14.42 6.48
CA ASN A 303 14.97 14.64 7.50
C ASN A 303 16.36 14.10 7.10
N TYR A 304 16.40 13.02 6.30
CA TYR A 304 17.64 12.52 5.69
C TYR A 304 18.22 13.56 4.70
N GLY A 305 17.39 14.08 3.80
CA GLY A 305 17.79 15.15 2.88
C GLY A 305 18.26 16.42 3.59
N ALA A 306 17.61 16.77 4.72
CA ALA A 306 17.99 17.92 5.55
C ALA A 306 19.25 17.70 6.42
N GLY A 307 19.89 16.52 6.36
CA GLY A 307 21.07 16.21 7.18
C GLY A 307 20.79 16.14 8.69
N LYS A 308 19.56 15.72 9.10
CA LYS A 308 19.11 15.68 10.50
C LYS A 308 18.90 14.23 11.01
N PRO A 309 19.96 13.39 11.15
CA PRO A 309 19.80 11.97 11.50
C PRO A 309 19.21 11.76 12.90
N GLU A 310 19.53 12.65 13.86
CA GLU A 310 19.00 12.54 15.21
C GLU A 310 17.47 12.77 15.26
N ARG A 311 16.97 13.61 14.34
CA ARG A 311 15.53 13.83 14.22
C ARG A 311 14.83 12.61 13.67
N ILE A 312 15.47 11.84 12.77
CA ILE A 312 14.97 10.54 12.30
C ILE A 312 14.79 9.58 13.49
N LEU A 313 15.83 9.44 14.34
CA LEU A 313 15.74 8.54 15.49
C LEU A 313 14.66 8.96 16.50
N ARG A 314 14.52 10.27 16.77
CA ARG A 314 13.45 10.80 17.63
C ARG A 314 12.07 10.53 17.03
N GLY A 315 11.92 10.69 15.70
CA GLY A 315 10.69 10.39 14.99
C GLY A 315 10.29 8.93 15.15
N ILE A 316 11.23 7.99 14.98
CA ILE A 316 10.99 6.57 15.18
C ILE A 316 10.53 6.26 16.61
N LYS A 317 11.20 6.81 17.63
CA LYS A 317 10.80 6.61 19.03
C LYS A 317 9.37 7.11 19.29
N ILE A 318 9.03 8.30 18.78
CA ILE A 318 7.68 8.87 18.94
C ILE A 318 6.64 8.04 18.20
N SER A 319 6.93 7.63 16.96
CA SER A 319 6.02 6.79 16.17
C SER A 319 5.84 5.41 16.79
N THR A 320 6.89 4.83 17.38
CA THR A 320 6.80 3.57 18.13
C THR A 320 5.90 3.73 19.37
N LEU A 321 5.99 4.84 20.09
CA LEU A 321 5.09 5.12 21.21
C LEU A 321 3.63 5.28 20.74
N MET A 322 3.39 6.03 19.65
CA MET A 322 2.05 6.15 19.05
C MET A 322 1.49 4.78 18.66
N MET A 323 2.31 3.96 18.04
CA MET A 323 1.97 2.61 17.60
C MET A 323 1.63 1.70 18.79
N ILE A 324 2.43 1.69 19.84
CA ILE A 324 2.18 0.87 21.04
C ILE A 324 0.86 1.30 21.70
N THR A 325 0.61 2.61 21.82
CA THR A 325 -0.65 3.13 22.38
C THR A 325 -1.86 2.68 21.55
N TYR A 326 -1.77 2.77 20.23
CA TYR A 326 -2.82 2.32 19.33
C TYR A 326 -3.01 0.80 19.39
N ALA A 327 -1.92 0.02 19.39
CA ALA A 327 -1.96 -1.44 19.49
C ALA A 327 -2.59 -1.89 20.81
N ALA A 328 -2.27 -1.24 21.93
CA ALA A 328 -2.89 -1.53 23.23
C ALA A 328 -4.39 -1.20 23.23
N ALA A 329 -4.78 -0.06 22.67
CA ALA A 329 -6.19 0.31 22.56
C ALA A 329 -6.98 -0.68 21.68
N THR A 330 -6.43 -1.06 20.52
CA THR A 330 -7.04 -2.05 19.63
C THR A 330 -7.07 -3.45 20.22
N TRP A 331 -6.06 -3.83 20.97
CA TRP A 331 -6.03 -5.09 21.70
C TRP A 331 -7.19 -5.17 22.71
N VAL A 332 -7.34 -4.15 23.58
CA VAL A 332 -8.46 -4.08 24.53
C VAL A 332 -9.80 -4.10 23.80
N PHE A 333 -9.93 -3.31 22.72
CA PHE A 333 -11.16 -3.25 21.94
C PHE A 333 -11.52 -4.62 21.34
N LEU A 334 -10.57 -5.30 20.69
CA LEU A 334 -10.84 -6.60 20.07
C LEU A 334 -11.04 -7.72 21.09
N MET A 335 -10.40 -7.68 22.26
CA MET A 335 -10.67 -8.64 23.32
C MET A 335 -12.13 -8.58 23.83
N ILE A 336 -12.74 -7.39 23.80
CA ILE A 336 -14.11 -7.19 24.25
C ILE A 336 -15.11 -7.38 23.12
N PHE A 337 -14.82 -6.81 21.92
CA PHE A 337 -15.80 -6.65 20.84
C PHE A 337 -15.55 -7.57 19.64
N SER A 338 -14.58 -8.48 19.65
CA SER A 338 -14.27 -9.35 18.50
C SER A 338 -15.47 -10.17 18.03
N HIS A 339 -16.28 -10.69 18.95
CA HIS A 339 -17.50 -11.42 18.61
C HIS A 339 -18.52 -10.51 17.88
N SER A 340 -18.75 -9.31 18.38
CA SER A 340 -19.63 -8.32 17.73
C SER A 340 -19.11 -7.88 16.36
N MET A 341 -17.79 -7.75 16.22
CA MET A 341 -17.16 -7.45 14.93
C MET A 341 -17.29 -8.62 13.94
N ALA A 342 -17.20 -9.86 14.41
CA ALA A 342 -17.42 -11.05 13.59
C ALA A 342 -18.87 -11.12 13.06
N LEU A 343 -19.86 -10.73 13.87
CA LEU A 343 -21.27 -10.69 13.48
C LEU A 343 -21.58 -9.71 12.34
N LEU A 344 -20.69 -8.77 12.01
CA LEU A 344 -20.81 -7.91 10.83
C LEU A 344 -20.67 -8.69 9.50
N PHE A 345 -20.02 -9.86 9.53
CA PHE A 345 -19.67 -10.64 8.35
C PHE A 345 -20.22 -12.06 8.39
N VAL A 346 -20.57 -12.57 9.57
CA VAL A 346 -21.00 -13.95 9.80
C VAL A 346 -22.37 -13.95 10.48
N ALA A 347 -23.27 -14.82 10.02
CA ALA A 347 -24.59 -14.93 10.64
C ALA A 347 -24.50 -15.50 12.07
N ALA A 348 -25.37 -15.05 12.95
CA ALA A 348 -25.41 -15.49 14.36
C ALA A 348 -25.66 -16.99 14.54
N SER A 349 -26.26 -17.66 13.54
CA SER A 349 -26.48 -19.11 13.51
C SER A 349 -25.21 -19.92 13.30
N GLU A 350 -24.18 -19.33 12.71
CA GLU A 350 -22.91 -19.99 12.35
C GLU A 350 -21.91 -19.92 13.51
N THR A 351 -22.21 -20.58 14.61
CA THR A 351 -21.44 -20.49 15.87
C THR A 351 -19.99 -20.95 15.75
N GLU A 352 -19.72 -21.98 14.95
CA GLU A 352 -18.37 -22.50 14.70
C GLU A 352 -17.50 -21.46 13.95
N ILE A 353 -18.08 -20.84 12.90
CA ILE A 353 -17.38 -19.80 12.12
C ILE A 353 -17.11 -18.58 12.99
N LEU A 354 -18.06 -18.19 13.84
CA LEU A 354 -17.90 -17.09 14.79
C LEU A 354 -16.78 -17.36 15.79
N ASP A 355 -16.68 -18.59 16.34
CA ASP A 355 -15.62 -18.99 17.27
C ASP A 355 -14.25 -18.93 16.60
N TYR A 356 -14.11 -19.50 15.40
CA TYR A 356 -12.87 -19.43 14.63
C TYR A 356 -12.48 -17.99 14.28
N THR A 357 -13.44 -17.16 13.85
CA THR A 357 -13.22 -15.74 13.55
C THR A 357 -12.72 -14.98 14.77
N THR A 358 -13.38 -15.16 15.91
CA THR A 358 -13.03 -14.50 17.19
C THR A 358 -11.64 -14.93 17.64
N ARG A 359 -11.34 -16.22 17.58
CA ARG A 359 -10.04 -16.79 17.93
C ARG A 359 -8.92 -16.22 17.08
N PHE A 360 -9.12 -16.13 15.75
CA PHE A 360 -8.15 -15.54 14.85
C PHE A 360 -7.87 -14.06 15.19
N LEU A 361 -8.92 -13.28 15.50
CA LEU A 361 -8.80 -11.88 15.87
C LEU A 361 -8.05 -11.71 17.20
N HIS A 362 -8.33 -12.55 18.21
CA HIS A 362 -7.63 -12.53 19.50
C HIS A 362 -6.13 -12.83 19.33
N VAL A 363 -5.78 -13.85 18.55
CA VAL A 363 -4.36 -14.15 18.29
C VAL A 363 -3.71 -13.00 17.55
N SER A 364 -4.33 -12.51 16.47
CA SER A 364 -3.75 -11.44 15.63
C SER A 364 -3.51 -10.14 16.41
N CYS A 365 -4.46 -9.72 17.26
CA CYS A 365 -4.33 -8.44 17.99
C CYS A 365 -3.22 -8.46 19.04
N CYS A 366 -2.88 -9.64 19.61
CA CYS A 366 -1.73 -9.78 20.51
C CYS A 366 -0.39 -9.45 19.79
N PHE A 367 -0.34 -9.62 18.47
CA PHE A 367 0.86 -9.38 17.66
C PHE A 367 0.83 -8.05 16.89
N PHE A 368 -0.16 -7.20 17.09
CA PHE A 368 -0.22 -5.85 16.47
C PHE A 368 0.98 -4.96 16.77
N PRO A 369 1.64 -5.02 17.95
CA PRO A 369 2.90 -4.31 18.16
C PRO A 369 3.98 -4.67 17.15
N PHE A 370 4.05 -5.94 16.71
CA PHE A 370 5.05 -6.37 15.73
C PHE A 370 4.73 -5.84 14.33
N VAL A 371 3.48 -5.95 13.83
CA VAL A 371 3.14 -5.35 12.52
C VAL A 371 3.33 -3.84 12.51
N GLY A 372 3.07 -3.17 13.63
CA GLY A 372 3.31 -1.74 13.76
C GLY A 372 4.79 -1.38 13.72
N LEU A 373 5.65 -2.13 14.42
CA LEU A 373 7.10 -1.95 14.40
C LEU A 373 7.67 -2.23 13.00
N LEU A 374 7.22 -3.32 12.38
CA LEU A 374 7.53 -3.68 11.00
C LEU A 374 7.23 -2.51 10.04
N CYS A 375 6.04 -1.93 10.10
CA CYS A 375 5.68 -0.79 9.25
C CYS A 375 6.60 0.41 9.50
N ILE A 376 6.83 0.79 10.76
CA ILE A 376 7.68 1.94 11.09
C ILE A 376 9.10 1.73 10.56
N LEU A 377 9.73 0.59 10.85
CA LEU A 377 11.13 0.34 10.48
C LEU A 377 11.30 0.18 8.97
N ARG A 378 10.44 -0.62 8.33
CA ARG A 378 10.46 -0.86 6.88
C ARG A 378 10.38 0.45 6.10
N TYR A 379 9.34 1.23 6.35
CA TYR A 379 9.14 2.49 5.64
C TYR A 379 10.19 3.55 6.01
N SER A 380 10.74 3.53 7.22
CA SER A 380 11.87 4.39 7.59
C SER A 380 13.14 4.06 6.81
N ILE A 381 13.47 2.76 6.68
CA ILE A 381 14.62 2.28 5.89
C ILE A 381 14.43 2.66 4.41
N GLN A 382 13.21 2.51 3.87
CA GLN A 382 12.88 2.94 2.52
C GLN A 382 13.04 4.46 2.36
N GLY A 383 12.51 5.25 3.28
CA GLY A 383 12.56 6.71 3.24
C GLY A 383 13.99 7.27 3.19
N VAL A 384 14.94 6.61 3.82
CA VAL A 384 16.36 7.01 3.77
C VAL A 384 17.12 6.43 2.57
N GLY A 385 16.46 5.64 1.70
CA GLY A 385 17.01 5.21 0.42
C GLY A 385 17.53 3.77 0.36
N PHE A 386 17.24 2.93 1.35
CA PHE A 386 17.67 1.53 1.38
C PHE A 386 16.51 0.55 1.04
N SER A 387 15.77 0.83 -0.05
CA SER A 387 14.58 0.05 -0.44
C SER A 387 14.88 -1.43 -0.68
N ASN A 388 16.04 -1.78 -1.24
CA ASN A 388 16.46 -3.17 -1.42
C ASN A 388 16.53 -3.93 -0.08
N LEU A 389 17.07 -3.28 0.95
CA LEU A 389 17.17 -3.89 2.28
C LEU A 389 15.77 -4.07 2.91
N ALA A 390 14.89 -3.07 2.75
CA ALA A 390 13.53 -3.18 3.23
C ALA A 390 12.72 -4.27 2.49
N MET A 391 12.97 -4.48 1.19
CA MET A 391 12.33 -5.57 0.42
C MET A 391 12.64 -6.95 1.00
N LEU A 392 13.84 -7.17 1.53
CA LEU A 392 14.22 -8.45 2.15
C LEU A 392 13.36 -8.81 3.37
N SER A 393 12.78 -7.83 4.05
CA SER A 393 11.79 -8.12 5.10
C SER A 393 10.53 -8.78 4.57
N GLY A 394 10.10 -8.43 3.35
CA GLY A 394 9.00 -9.10 2.66
C GLY A 394 9.35 -10.56 2.32
N VAL A 395 10.61 -10.84 1.97
CA VAL A 395 11.09 -12.22 1.77
C VAL A 395 11.03 -13.00 3.09
N SER A 396 11.43 -12.40 4.21
CA SER A 396 11.35 -13.03 5.53
C SER A 396 9.90 -13.36 5.91
N GLU A 397 8.94 -12.45 5.64
CA GLU A 397 7.51 -12.72 5.83
C GLU A 397 7.02 -13.87 4.95
N MET A 398 7.38 -13.86 3.67
CA MET A 398 6.98 -14.91 2.72
C MET A 398 7.49 -16.28 3.19
N ILE A 399 8.77 -16.38 3.54
CA ILE A 399 9.37 -17.64 4.03
C ILE A 399 8.65 -18.12 5.29
N ALA A 400 8.40 -17.23 6.26
CA ALA A 400 7.68 -17.58 7.48
C ALA A 400 6.27 -18.12 7.18
N ARG A 401 5.49 -17.45 6.31
CA ARG A 401 4.16 -17.94 5.92
C ARG A 401 4.23 -19.29 5.20
N ILE A 402 5.20 -19.51 4.32
CA ILE A 402 5.40 -20.80 3.64
C ILE A 402 5.69 -21.91 4.67
N LEU A 403 6.62 -21.67 5.58
CA LEU A 403 6.96 -22.67 6.63
C LEU A 403 5.76 -22.98 7.52
N ILE A 404 4.99 -21.97 7.92
CA ILE A 404 3.78 -22.16 8.71
C ILE A 404 2.74 -22.96 7.92
N SER A 405 2.54 -22.63 6.66
CA SER A 405 1.59 -23.32 5.77
C SER A 405 1.95 -24.80 5.59
N LEU A 406 3.25 -25.11 5.49
CA LEU A 406 3.72 -26.49 5.27
C LEU A 406 3.79 -27.33 6.54
N TYR A 407 4.10 -26.74 7.69
CA TYR A 407 4.37 -27.49 8.93
C TYR A 407 3.35 -27.23 10.03
N ALA A 408 3.02 -25.96 10.30
CA ALA A 408 2.14 -25.63 11.43
C ALA A 408 0.66 -25.85 11.10
N VAL A 409 0.20 -25.55 9.88
CA VAL A 409 -1.20 -25.78 9.51
C VAL A 409 -1.54 -27.26 9.48
N PRO A 410 -0.77 -28.19 8.92
CA PRO A 410 -1.05 -29.62 9.01
C PRO A 410 -1.02 -30.16 10.44
N ALA A 411 -0.14 -29.63 11.31
CA ALA A 411 0.03 -30.12 12.69
C ALA A 411 -1.04 -29.58 13.65
N PHE A 412 -1.46 -28.31 13.48
CA PHE A 412 -2.31 -27.59 14.44
C PHE A 412 -3.62 -27.10 13.83
N SER A 413 -3.93 -27.48 12.57
CA SER A 413 -5.15 -27.09 11.86
C SER A 413 -5.34 -25.56 11.85
N PHE A 414 -6.53 -25.05 12.16
CA PHE A 414 -6.83 -23.62 12.15
C PHE A 414 -5.98 -22.78 13.11
N TRP A 415 -5.45 -23.37 14.20
CA TRP A 415 -4.49 -22.66 15.04
C TRP A 415 -3.21 -22.30 14.28
N GLY A 416 -2.72 -23.18 13.42
CA GLY A 416 -1.58 -22.87 12.54
C GLY A 416 -1.86 -21.66 11.65
N VAL A 417 -3.08 -21.56 11.11
CA VAL A 417 -3.51 -20.40 10.30
C VAL A 417 -3.54 -19.11 11.12
N CYS A 418 -4.04 -19.16 12.36
CA CYS A 418 -4.08 -18.00 13.26
C CYS A 418 -2.69 -17.38 13.51
N PHE A 419 -1.63 -18.21 13.54
CA PHE A 419 -0.26 -17.74 13.72
C PHE A 419 0.47 -17.39 12.42
N GLY A 420 -0.16 -17.57 11.25
CA GLY A 420 0.45 -17.33 9.94
C GLY A 420 1.00 -15.92 9.76
N ASP A 421 0.16 -14.92 9.91
CA ASP A 421 0.56 -13.52 9.85
C ASP A 421 1.39 -13.07 11.07
N PRO A 422 0.98 -13.38 12.32
CA PRO A 422 1.75 -13.03 13.52
C PRO A 422 3.22 -13.41 13.47
N LEU A 423 3.53 -14.65 13.14
CA LEU A 423 4.91 -15.12 13.10
C LEU A 423 5.68 -14.55 11.89
N ALA A 424 4.98 -14.27 10.80
CA ALA A 424 5.59 -13.57 9.66
C ALA A 424 6.03 -12.14 10.06
N TRP A 425 5.24 -11.41 10.84
CA TRP A 425 5.61 -10.09 11.35
C TRP A 425 6.82 -10.16 12.29
N VAL A 426 6.84 -11.14 13.21
CA VAL A 426 7.99 -11.37 14.10
C VAL A 426 9.25 -11.69 13.29
N ALA A 427 9.16 -12.55 12.27
CA ALA A 427 10.30 -12.90 11.42
C ALA A 427 10.84 -11.67 10.66
N ALA A 428 9.95 -10.81 10.17
CA ALA A 428 10.35 -9.56 9.53
C ALA A 428 11.01 -8.59 10.51
N ASP A 429 10.53 -8.47 11.75
CA ASP A 429 11.11 -7.59 12.77
C ASP A 429 12.48 -8.07 13.22
N LEU A 430 12.69 -9.38 13.34
CA LEU A 430 14.00 -9.97 13.62
C LEU A 430 15.06 -9.58 12.57
N PHE A 431 14.65 -9.37 11.34
CA PHE A 431 15.49 -8.84 10.28
C PHE A 431 15.58 -7.31 10.30
N LEU A 432 14.45 -6.61 10.45
CA LEU A 432 14.37 -5.15 10.31
C LEU A 432 15.07 -4.39 11.43
N VAL A 433 15.02 -4.89 12.68
CA VAL A 433 15.66 -4.22 13.82
C VAL A 433 17.19 -4.11 13.61
N PRO A 434 17.95 -5.19 13.36
CA PRO A 434 19.39 -5.08 13.07
C PRO A 434 19.66 -4.32 11.78
N ALA A 435 18.82 -4.48 10.74
CA ALA A 435 18.93 -3.74 9.48
C ALA A 435 18.81 -2.23 9.71
N PHE A 436 17.87 -1.79 10.54
CA PHE A 436 17.72 -0.38 10.87
C PHE A 436 18.92 0.16 11.63
N VAL A 437 19.44 -0.56 12.62
CA VAL A 437 20.65 -0.17 13.36
C VAL A 437 21.84 -0.01 12.44
N PHE A 438 22.01 -0.93 11.49
CA PHE A 438 23.06 -0.86 10.46
C PHE A 438 22.90 0.37 9.57
N VAL A 439 21.71 0.59 9.01
CA VAL A 439 21.40 1.74 8.16
C VAL A 439 21.61 3.05 8.92
N TYR A 440 21.15 3.14 10.17
CA TYR A 440 21.32 4.35 10.97
C TYR A 440 22.79 4.70 11.23
N LYS A 441 23.65 3.70 11.49
CA LYS A 441 25.09 3.91 11.63
C LYS A 441 25.72 4.46 10.34
N ILE A 442 25.35 3.92 9.18
CA ILE A 442 25.81 4.39 7.87
C ILE A 442 25.41 5.85 7.64
N ILE A 443 24.14 6.18 7.87
CA ILE A 443 23.61 7.52 7.67
C ILE A 443 24.33 8.53 8.57
N LYS A 444 24.47 8.21 9.85
CA LYS A 444 25.15 9.07 10.82
C LYS A 444 26.61 9.34 10.42
N LYS A 445 27.32 8.31 9.96
CA LYS A 445 28.70 8.43 9.48
C LYS A 445 28.76 9.32 8.23
N ARG A 446 27.91 9.08 7.23
CA ARG A 446 27.88 9.81 5.96
C ARG A 446 27.59 11.31 6.17
N LEU A 447 26.55 11.63 6.93
CA LEU A 447 26.15 13.00 7.19
C LEU A 447 27.16 13.77 8.07
N ASN A 448 27.89 13.09 8.94
CA ASN A 448 28.99 13.72 9.70
C ASN A 448 30.18 14.06 8.79
N TYR A 449 30.54 13.20 7.83
CA TYR A 449 31.59 13.50 6.84
C TYR A 449 31.23 14.70 5.96
N GLU A 450 29.98 14.78 5.48
CA GLU A 450 29.54 15.94 4.67
C GLU A 450 29.58 17.25 5.45
N LYS A 451 29.25 17.24 6.76
CA LYS A 451 29.36 18.43 7.61
C LYS A 451 30.82 18.89 7.82
N VAL A 452 31.75 17.95 8.01
CA VAL A 452 33.16 18.27 8.19
C VAL A 452 33.77 18.83 6.89
N SER A 453 33.45 18.23 5.74
CA SER A 453 33.95 18.71 4.44
C SER A 453 33.45 20.12 4.08
N LEU A 454 32.23 20.48 4.47
CA LEU A 454 31.66 21.81 4.26
C LEU A 454 32.22 22.87 5.25
N SER A 455 32.73 22.44 6.41
CA SER A 455 33.33 23.35 7.38
C SER A 455 34.83 23.63 7.10
N THR A 456 35.42 22.85 6.20
CA THR A 456 36.85 22.98 5.78
C THR A 456 37.00 23.65 4.41
N MET A 457 35.95 24.00 3.73
CA MET A 457 35.86 24.86 2.55
C MET A 457 35.44 26.28 2.95
#